data_c890bac509379a89c24e7f6559b0f44b
#
_entry.id   c890bac509379a89c24e7f6559b0f44b
#
_cell.length_a   1.000
_cell.length_b   1.000
_cell.length_c   1.000
_cell.angle_alpha   90.00
_cell.angle_beta   90.00
_cell.angle_gamma   90.00
#
_symmetry.space_group_name_H-M   'P 1'
#
loop_
_entity.id
_entity.type
_entity.pdbx_description
1 polymer ?
#
loop_
_entity_poly.entity_id
_entity_poly.type
_entity_poly.pdbx_seq_one_letter_code
_entity_poly.pdbx_strand_id
1 'polypeptide(L)'
;MKEIVDSSPEDHFILWHDQEAERHAIKKALPETVDIYGSMDYDLREQRVIDFSDGKTRLFATKKSISGSGCNFQRFCHREIFVGIDYEFNDFIQAVHRCYRFLQQDTVVIDIIYMENEREIKDALIEKWKNHNHMVKKMIEIVKKYGLDSANKTERLERKMGVEGTREERTVRGKHYEAVYGDCVEETRAMESNSIDLIHTSIPFGNHYEYSANYNDFGHNQDTERFFEQMDFLTPELLRVLKPGRVAAIHVKDRVLFGNATGTGMPTIEPFHADCIEHYMKHGFMYFGMITVVTDVVRENNQTYRLGWTEQCKDGSKMGVGCPEYILLFRKLPTDRSTAYADEPVEKSKDEYTRAQWQIDAHGYWRSSGDRLVSKEELEEVPVDNLQRVYRQYSRENVYNYAEHVALAKDLDKDGRLPATFMVVAPGSWNQLEVWDDINRMRTLNTTQSRRRATMHVCPLQLDIVERIINRYSNKGDVVYDPFGGLMTVPMMAVKMHRFGKGCELNPDYFRDGVGYLQSEENEVDSPTLFDFLEVGDE
;
A
#
# COMPACT_ATOMS: atom_id res chain seq x y z
N MET A 1 1.23 36.70 25.64
CA MET A 1 1.49 36.25 24.28
C MET A 1 2.80 36.81 23.71
N LYS A 2 2.96 38.11 23.51
CA LYS A 2 4.18 38.68 22.93
C LYS A 2 5.43 38.33 23.74
N GLU A 3 5.39 38.45 25.05
CA GLU A 3 6.50 38.09 25.94
C GLU A 3 6.90 36.62 25.82
N ILE A 4 5.94 35.71 25.63
CA ILE A 4 6.19 34.28 25.41
C ILE A 4 6.93 34.06 24.09
N VAL A 5 6.44 34.69 23.02
CA VAL A 5 7.03 34.59 21.67
C VAL A 5 8.44 35.20 21.62
N ASP A 6 8.63 36.36 22.27
CA ASP A 6 9.91 37.05 22.30
C ASP A 6 10.95 36.32 23.17
N SER A 7 10.52 35.51 24.15
CA SER A 7 11.42 34.70 24.98
C SER A 7 12.03 33.48 24.27
N SER A 8 11.45 33.10 23.12
CA SER A 8 11.93 31.97 22.32
C SER A 8 11.97 32.34 20.82
N PRO A 9 12.96 33.14 20.40
CA PRO A 9 13.01 33.72 19.06
C PRO A 9 13.22 32.70 17.94
N GLU A 10 13.77 31.51 18.24
CA GLU A 10 14.02 30.45 17.27
C GLU A 10 12.84 29.48 17.13
N ASP A 11 11.90 29.46 18.09
CA ASP A 11 10.78 28.54 18.08
C ASP A 11 9.69 28.99 17.10
N HIS A 12 9.05 28.00 16.47
CA HIS A 12 7.83 28.19 15.69
C HIS A 12 6.61 28.14 16.60
N PHE A 13 5.66 29.05 16.41
CA PHE A 13 4.45 29.12 17.24
C PHE A 13 3.20 29.05 16.39
N ILE A 14 2.24 28.23 16.83
CA ILE A 14 0.87 28.33 16.36
C ILE A 14 0.02 29.04 17.41
N LEU A 15 -0.74 30.05 16.94
CA LEU A 15 -1.57 30.93 17.75
C LEU A 15 -3.03 30.63 17.44
N TRP A 16 -3.69 29.91 18.36
CA TRP A 16 -5.09 29.54 18.23
C TRP A 16 -6.00 30.65 18.71
N HIS A 17 -7.00 31.00 17.89
CA HIS A 17 -8.02 31.97 18.23
C HIS A 17 -9.41 31.49 17.80
N ASP A 18 -10.46 32.03 18.40
CA ASP A 18 -11.84 31.73 18.06
C ASP A 18 -12.57 32.93 17.45
N GLN A 19 -12.27 34.12 17.95
CA GLN A 19 -12.93 35.35 17.53
C GLN A 19 -12.06 36.22 16.60
N GLU A 20 -12.70 37.00 15.73
CA GLU A 20 -11.99 37.94 14.86
C GLU A 20 -11.27 39.06 15.64
N ALA A 21 -11.81 39.42 16.81
CA ALA A 21 -11.16 40.39 17.69
C ALA A 21 -9.81 39.88 18.21
N GLU A 22 -9.72 38.59 18.54
CA GLU A 22 -8.48 37.95 18.99
C GLU A 22 -7.47 37.90 17.83
N ARG A 23 -7.90 37.54 16.63
CA ARG A 23 -7.06 37.58 15.41
C ARG A 23 -6.45 38.96 15.18
N HIS A 24 -7.26 40.02 15.28
CA HIS A 24 -6.79 41.38 15.14
C HIS A 24 -5.83 41.80 16.27
N ALA A 25 -6.07 41.34 17.50
CA ALA A 25 -5.17 41.57 18.63
C ALA A 25 -3.82 40.87 18.44
N ILE A 26 -3.81 39.62 17.92
CA ILE A 26 -2.59 38.90 17.54
C ILE A 26 -1.81 39.68 16.51
N LYS A 27 -2.44 40.10 15.43
CA LYS A 27 -1.80 40.89 14.36
C LYS A 27 -1.26 42.23 14.83
N LYS A 28 -1.94 42.88 15.76
CA LYS A 28 -1.49 44.15 16.37
C LYS A 28 -0.28 43.95 17.27
N ALA A 29 -0.23 42.87 18.03
CA ALA A 29 0.87 42.54 18.97
C ALA A 29 2.09 41.95 18.27
N LEU A 30 1.89 41.16 17.22
CA LEU A 30 2.86 40.43 16.43
C LEU A 30 2.56 40.62 14.93
N PRO A 31 2.95 41.75 14.33
CA PRO A 31 2.60 42.09 12.95
C PRO A 31 3.10 41.09 11.89
N GLU A 32 4.21 40.37 12.19
CA GLU A 32 4.83 39.36 11.33
C GLU A 32 4.05 38.05 11.26
N THR A 33 3.04 37.85 12.13
CA THR A 33 2.27 36.59 12.14
C THR A 33 1.51 36.40 10.82
N VAL A 34 1.67 35.28 10.19
CA VAL A 34 0.84 34.85 9.07
C VAL A 34 -0.46 34.27 9.61
N ASP A 35 -1.60 34.76 9.13
CA ASP A 35 -2.91 34.32 9.60
C ASP A 35 -3.77 33.75 8.48
N ILE A 36 -4.67 32.82 8.81
CA ILE A 36 -5.71 32.32 7.92
C ILE A 36 -7.10 32.52 8.52
N TYR A 37 -8.07 32.79 7.66
CA TYR A 37 -9.47 33.01 8.05
C TYR A 37 -10.45 32.53 6.97
N GLY A 38 -11.71 32.30 7.33
CA GLY A 38 -12.68 31.60 6.51
C GLY A 38 -13.00 32.22 5.15
N SER A 39 -12.95 33.56 5.03
CA SER A 39 -13.23 34.29 3.77
C SER A 39 -11.98 34.50 2.88
N MET A 40 -10.83 33.95 3.28
CA MET A 40 -9.61 33.99 2.46
C MET A 40 -9.75 33.09 1.24
N ASP A 41 -9.11 33.48 0.15
CA ASP A 41 -8.93 32.66 -1.04
C ASP A 41 -8.36 31.28 -0.67
N TYR A 42 -8.90 30.23 -1.28
CA TYR A 42 -8.57 28.85 -0.92
C TYR A 42 -7.10 28.53 -1.16
N ASP A 43 -6.58 28.90 -2.33
CA ASP A 43 -5.20 28.58 -2.73
C ASP A 43 -4.19 29.33 -1.84
N LEU A 44 -4.49 30.60 -1.51
CA LEU A 44 -3.66 31.37 -0.61
C LEU A 44 -3.67 30.81 0.82
N ARG A 45 -4.82 30.30 1.26
CA ARG A 45 -4.95 29.66 2.57
C ARG A 45 -4.14 28.38 2.64
N GLU A 46 -4.24 27.53 1.63
CA GLU A 46 -3.49 26.29 1.52
C GLU A 46 -1.99 26.57 1.50
N GLN A 47 -1.54 27.51 0.68
CA GLN A 47 -0.13 27.89 0.61
C GLN A 47 0.44 28.34 1.97
N ARG A 48 -0.32 29.12 2.74
CA ARG A 48 0.11 29.58 4.07
C ARG A 48 0.21 28.44 5.08
N VAL A 49 -0.68 27.46 5.01
CA VAL A 49 -0.61 26.24 5.83
C VAL A 49 0.63 25.42 5.47
N ILE A 50 0.90 25.25 4.18
CA ILE A 50 2.08 24.52 3.69
C ILE A 50 3.36 25.24 4.13
N ASP A 51 3.44 26.54 3.95
CA ASP A 51 4.63 27.33 4.33
C ASP A 51 4.93 27.26 5.84
N PHE A 52 3.89 27.16 6.68
CA PHE A 52 4.08 26.92 8.11
C PHE A 52 4.48 25.47 8.41
N SER A 53 3.86 24.50 7.76
CA SER A 53 4.21 23.08 7.89
C SER A 53 5.65 22.77 7.45
N ASP A 54 6.17 23.54 6.49
CA ASP A 54 7.54 23.43 5.96
C ASP A 54 8.57 24.27 6.75
N GLY A 55 8.14 24.92 7.84
CA GLY A 55 9.01 25.76 8.65
C GLY A 55 9.44 27.10 8.01
N LYS A 56 8.84 27.50 6.87
CA LYS A 56 9.14 28.78 6.21
C LYS A 56 8.54 29.97 6.96
N THR A 57 7.49 29.74 7.74
CA THR A 57 6.78 30.75 8.53
C THR A 57 6.95 30.43 10.00
N ARG A 58 7.44 31.38 10.80
CA ARG A 58 7.68 31.17 12.22
C ARG A 58 6.41 31.31 13.08
N LEU A 59 5.56 32.31 12.77
CA LEU A 59 4.34 32.61 13.54
C LEU A 59 3.11 32.42 12.68
N PHE A 60 2.21 31.53 13.10
CA PHE A 60 1.01 31.18 12.37
C PHE A 60 -0.25 31.30 13.23
N ALA A 61 -1.25 32.02 12.78
CA ALA A 61 -2.51 32.19 13.51
C ALA A 61 -3.70 31.63 12.74
N THR A 62 -4.53 30.84 13.42
CA THR A 62 -5.69 30.18 12.82
C THR A 62 -6.76 29.85 13.83
N LYS A 63 -7.99 29.64 13.35
CA LYS A 63 -9.07 29.05 14.18
C LYS A 63 -8.93 27.54 14.27
N LYS A 64 -9.31 26.99 15.44
CA LYS A 64 -9.35 25.53 15.68
C LYS A 64 -10.18 24.81 14.61
N SER A 65 -11.30 25.39 14.19
CA SER A 65 -12.20 24.82 13.18
C SER A 65 -11.69 24.89 11.73
N ILE A 66 -10.74 25.77 11.40
CA ILE A 66 -10.23 25.95 10.04
C ILE A 66 -9.03 25.03 9.76
N SER A 67 -8.11 24.92 10.71
CA SER A 67 -6.91 24.06 10.57
C SER A 67 -7.08 22.72 11.31
N GLY A 68 -8.29 22.39 11.70
CA GLY A 68 -8.62 21.22 12.49
C GLY A 68 -8.55 19.88 11.75
N SER A 69 -8.43 19.86 10.41
CA SER A 69 -8.34 18.62 9.65
C SER A 69 -7.16 18.63 8.67
N GLY A 70 -6.28 17.64 8.74
CA GLY A 70 -5.30 17.33 7.71
C GLY A 70 -3.92 18.00 7.84
N CYS A 71 -3.71 18.98 8.72
CA CYS A 71 -2.43 19.69 8.82
C CYS A 71 -1.48 19.04 9.84
N ASN A 72 -0.21 18.91 9.50
CA ASN A 72 0.85 18.36 10.35
C ASN A 72 1.88 19.45 10.65
N PHE A 73 1.88 19.98 11.87
CA PHE A 73 2.78 21.08 12.26
C PHE A 73 3.94 20.61 13.14
N GLN A 74 3.92 19.35 13.61
CA GLN A 74 4.86 18.82 14.59
C GLN A 74 6.32 18.77 14.12
N ARG A 75 6.58 18.89 12.83
CA ARG A 75 7.96 18.83 12.30
C ARG A 75 8.81 20.03 12.71
N PHE A 76 8.20 21.19 12.79
CA PHE A 76 8.87 22.44 13.10
C PHE A 76 8.27 23.18 14.29
N CYS A 77 7.04 22.85 14.70
CA CYS A 77 6.33 23.54 15.75
C CYS A 77 6.07 22.61 16.96
N HIS A 78 6.52 23.03 18.11
CA HIS A 78 6.26 22.42 19.42
C HIS A 78 5.68 23.41 20.43
N ARG A 79 5.36 24.64 19.98
CA ARG A 79 4.83 25.72 20.82
C ARG A 79 3.44 26.13 20.36
N GLU A 80 2.46 25.96 21.25
CA GLU A 80 1.08 26.31 20.99
C GLU A 80 0.59 27.37 21.98
N ILE A 81 -0.01 28.45 21.47
CA ILE A 81 -0.61 29.48 22.32
C ILE A 81 -2.11 29.58 21.98
N PHE A 82 -2.97 29.27 22.94
CA PHE A 82 -4.39 29.50 22.87
C PHE A 82 -4.70 30.91 23.36
N VAL A 83 -5.03 31.81 22.43
CA VAL A 83 -5.36 33.23 22.72
C VAL A 83 -6.84 33.39 23.00
N GLY A 84 -7.69 32.50 22.50
CA GLY A 84 -9.08 32.36 22.81
C GLY A 84 -9.41 30.95 23.27
N ILE A 85 -10.29 30.82 24.25
CA ILE A 85 -10.78 29.53 24.76
C ILE A 85 -12.28 29.51 24.86
N ASP A 86 -12.87 28.35 24.60
CA ASP A 86 -14.28 28.06 24.70
C ASP A 86 -14.57 26.74 25.42
N TYR A 87 -15.82 26.33 25.55
CA TYR A 87 -16.21 25.06 26.18
C TYR A 87 -16.08 23.84 25.22
N GLU A 88 -15.68 24.04 23.94
CA GLU A 88 -15.59 22.98 22.92
C GLU A 88 -14.29 22.17 23.09
N PHE A 89 -14.35 21.23 24.03
CA PHE A 89 -13.20 20.41 24.39
C PHE A 89 -12.63 19.60 23.23
N ASN A 90 -13.49 19.11 22.32
CA ASN A 90 -13.04 18.33 21.18
C ASN A 90 -12.16 19.14 20.22
N ASP A 91 -12.54 20.40 19.95
CA ASP A 91 -11.77 21.28 19.09
C ASP A 91 -10.44 21.67 19.74
N PHE A 92 -10.46 21.91 21.05
CA PHE A 92 -9.25 22.18 21.83
C PHE A 92 -8.26 21.00 21.75
N ILE A 93 -8.72 19.78 22.03
CA ILE A 93 -7.85 18.59 22.00
C ILE A 93 -7.36 18.27 20.58
N GLN A 94 -8.16 18.49 19.56
CA GLN A 94 -7.71 18.35 18.17
C GLN A 94 -6.65 19.38 17.79
N ALA A 95 -6.77 20.62 18.26
CA ALA A 95 -5.75 21.64 18.07
C ALA A 95 -4.43 21.24 18.73
N VAL A 96 -4.45 20.82 20.00
CA VAL A 96 -3.28 20.31 20.72
C VAL A 96 -2.59 19.17 19.97
N HIS A 97 -3.34 18.28 19.37
CA HIS A 97 -2.78 17.15 18.61
C HIS A 97 -2.21 17.55 17.23
N ARG A 98 -2.13 18.84 16.88
CA ARG A 98 -1.41 19.30 15.69
C ARG A 98 0.09 19.37 15.87
N CYS A 99 0.53 19.68 17.09
CA CYS A 99 1.93 19.68 17.47
C CYS A 99 2.29 18.49 18.36
N TYR A 100 1.38 18.08 19.27
CA TYR A 100 1.57 16.91 20.11
C TYR A 100 1.24 15.64 19.35
N ARG A 101 2.16 15.23 18.54
CA ARG A 101 2.02 14.14 17.59
C ARG A 101 3.33 13.38 17.43
N PHE A 102 3.26 12.21 16.84
CA PHE A 102 4.44 11.42 16.50
C PHE A 102 5.43 12.21 15.60
N LEU A 103 6.72 11.87 15.64
CA LEU A 103 7.86 12.62 15.12
C LEU A 103 8.09 14.00 15.78
N GLN A 104 7.30 14.39 16.75
CA GLN A 104 7.66 15.50 17.58
C GLN A 104 8.87 15.11 18.44
N GLN A 105 9.99 15.77 18.21
CA GLN A 105 11.25 15.50 18.93
C GLN A 105 11.40 16.36 20.18
N ASP A 106 10.63 17.44 20.24
CA ASP A 106 10.69 18.41 21.32
C ASP A 106 9.47 18.30 22.25
N THR A 107 9.63 18.73 23.48
CA THR A 107 8.50 18.80 24.42
C THR A 107 7.51 19.84 23.96
N VAL A 108 6.27 19.42 23.65
CA VAL A 108 5.20 20.36 23.29
C VAL A 108 4.78 21.18 24.49
N VAL A 109 4.88 22.49 24.35
CA VAL A 109 4.47 23.47 25.38
C VAL A 109 3.20 24.17 24.93
N ILE A 110 2.19 24.10 25.80
CA ILE A 110 0.88 24.69 25.54
C ILE A 110 0.64 25.82 26.52
N ASP A 111 0.58 27.04 26.01
CA ASP A 111 0.27 28.24 26.78
C ASP A 111 -1.20 28.63 26.56
N ILE A 112 -1.96 28.75 27.62
CA ILE A 112 -3.36 29.21 27.57
C ILE A 112 -3.45 30.61 28.14
N ILE A 113 -3.80 31.58 27.31
CA ILE A 113 -4.02 32.98 27.70
C ILE A 113 -5.51 33.19 27.90
N TYR A 114 -5.90 33.58 29.07
CA TYR A 114 -7.29 33.80 29.44
C TYR A 114 -7.44 35.03 30.32
N MET A 115 -8.61 35.66 30.26
CA MET A 115 -9.00 36.74 31.17
C MET A 115 -9.62 36.17 32.46
N GLU A 116 -9.66 36.96 33.52
CA GLU A 116 -10.20 36.50 34.81
C GLU A 116 -11.65 35.96 34.74
N ASN A 117 -12.46 36.54 33.86
CA ASN A 117 -13.83 36.07 33.59
C ASN A 117 -13.88 34.77 32.76
N GLU A 118 -12.79 34.30 32.20
CA GLU A 118 -12.67 33.05 31.44
C GLU A 118 -12.05 31.91 32.28
N ARG A 119 -11.74 32.19 33.56
CA ARG A 119 -11.14 31.19 34.46
C ARG A 119 -11.96 29.92 34.55
N GLU A 120 -13.29 30.02 34.60
CA GLU A 120 -14.19 28.87 34.65
C GLU A 120 -14.10 28.02 33.38
N ILE A 121 -13.93 28.63 32.21
CA ILE A 121 -13.77 27.92 30.92
C ILE A 121 -12.46 27.15 30.94
N LYS A 122 -11.37 27.81 31.34
CA LYS A 122 -10.05 27.18 31.47
C LYS A 122 -10.09 26.00 32.45
N ASP A 123 -10.68 26.19 33.62
CA ASP A 123 -10.76 25.13 34.63
C ASP A 123 -11.60 23.94 34.14
N ALA A 124 -12.71 24.21 33.44
CA ALA A 124 -13.56 23.19 32.82
C ALA A 124 -12.79 22.41 31.71
N LEU A 125 -12.02 23.10 30.87
CA LEU A 125 -11.18 22.46 29.84
C LEU A 125 -10.13 21.54 30.47
N ILE A 126 -9.42 22.01 31.51
CA ILE A 126 -8.40 21.23 32.21
C ILE A 126 -9.03 20.02 32.92
N GLU A 127 -10.19 20.20 33.53
CA GLU A 127 -10.91 19.10 34.18
C GLU A 127 -11.39 18.07 33.15
N LYS A 128 -11.99 18.51 32.04
CA LYS A 128 -12.35 17.63 30.94
C LYS A 128 -11.14 16.88 30.39
N TRP A 129 -9.99 17.52 30.26
CA TRP A 129 -8.74 16.88 29.80
C TRP A 129 -8.27 15.81 30.78
N LYS A 130 -8.26 16.10 32.09
CA LYS A 130 -7.94 15.10 33.12
C LYS A 130 -8.90 13.92 33.11
N ASN A 131 -10.21 14.20 33.00
CA ASN A 131 -11.25 13.17 32.96
C ASN A 131 -11.16 12.34 31.67
N HIS A 132 -10.89 12.96 30.54
CA HIS A 132 -10.65 12.30 29.28
C HIS A 132 -9.47 11.34 29.39
N ASN A 133 -8.30 11.79 29.87
CA ASN A 133 -7.13 10.96 30.10
C ASN A 133 -7.40 9.82 31.10
N HIS A 134 -8.17 10.07 32.16
CA HIS A 134 -8.54 9.05 33.13
C HIS A 134 -9.49 8.01 32.53
N MET A 135 -10.51 8.45 31.79
CA MET A 135 -11.47 7.54 31.14
C MET A 135 -10.81 6.62 30.14
N VAL A 136 -9.84 7.11 29.38
CA VAL A 136 -9.13 6.29 28.41
C VAL A 136 -8.20 5.30 29.09
N LYS A 137 -7.45 5.72 30.11
CA LYS A 137 -6.67 4.74 30.89
C LYS A 137 -7.56 3.64 31.46
N LYS A 138 -8.71 3.98 32.03
CA LYS A 138 -9.69 2.99 32.48
C LYS A 138 -10.28 2.14 31.37
N MET A 139 -10.57 2.73 30.23
CA MET A 139 -11.10 1.99 29.08
C MET A 139 -10.09 1.01 28.52
N ILE A 140 -8.80 1.41 28.44
CA ILE A 140 -7.68 0.53 28.10
C ILE A 140 -7.56 -0.63 29.11
N GLU A 141 -7.65 -0.33 30.41
CA GLU A 141 -7.62 -1.35 31.47
C GLU A 141 -8.80 -2.33 31.37
N ILE A 142 -10.01 -1.84 31.10
CA ILE A 142 -11.22 -2.66 30.95
C ILE A 142 -11.12 -3.53 29.70
N VAL A 143 -10.66 -2.98 28.60
CA VAL A 143 -10.45 -3.67 27.34
C VAL A 143 -9.38 -4.77 27.51
N LYS A 144 -8.23 -4.47 28.13
CA LYS A 144 -7.20 -5.46 28.46
C LYS A 144 -7.72 -6.57 29.41
N LYS A 145 -8.59 -6.21 30.37
CA LYS A 145 -9.09 -7.15 31.39
C LYS A 145 -10.20 -8.09 30.89
N TYR A 146 -11.06 -7.63 30.00
CA TYR A 146 -12.26 -8.37 29.61
C TYR A 146 -12.21 -8.89 28.17
N GLY A 147 -11.12 -8.65 27.44
CA GLY A 147 -10.94 -9.15 26.07
C GLY A 147 -12.02 -8.69 25.09
N LEU A 148 -12.69 -7.56 25.39
CA LEU A 148 -13.79 -6.99 24.59
C LEU A 148 -13.27 -6.27 23.36
N ASP A 149 -12.07 -6.66 22.91
CA ASP A 149 -11.46 -5.86 21.94
C ASP A 149 -11.11 -6.45 20.65
N SER A 150 -11.45 -5.70 19.66
CA SER A 150 -10.52 -5.50 18.57
C SER A 150 -9.37 -4.59 19.05
N ALA A 151 -8.12 -4.99 18.94
CA ALA A 151 -6.91 -4.21 19.26
C ALA A 151 -6.97 -2.78 18.66
N ASN A 152 -7.66 -2.59 17.54
CA ASN A 152 -7.99 -1.33 16.89
C ASN A 152 -8.71 -0.30 17.77
N LYS A 153 -9.58 -0.71 18.71
CA LYS A 153 -10.28 0.26 19.56
C LYS A 153 -9.35 0.84 20.62
N THR A 154 -8.47 0.02 21.15
CA THR A 154 -7.45 0.44 22.12
C THR A 154 -6.47 1.39 21.46
N GLU A 155 -5.95 1.03 20.29
CA GLU A 155 -5.00 1.84 19.53
C GLU A 155 -5.62 3.16 19.02
N ARG A 156 -6.87 3.15 18.55
CA ARG A 156 -7.60 4.39 18.22
C ARG A 156 -7.81 5.30 19.43
N LEU A 157 -8.02 4.73 20.62
CA LEU A 157 -8.14 5.48 21.85
C LEU A 157 -6.79 6.05 22.29
N GLU A 158 -5.73 5.24 22.27
CA GLU A 158 -4.36 5.64 22.58
C GLU A 158 -3.88 6.76 21.66
N ARG A 159 -4.13 6.64 20.35
CA ARG A 159 -3.80 7.67 19.35
C ARG A 159 -4.57 8.98 19.52
N LYS A 160 -5.90 8.91 19.77
CA LYS A 160 -6.72 10.12 20.02
C LYS A 160 -6.22 10.91 21.22
N MET A 161 -5.42 10.29 22.07
CA MET A 161 -5.01 10.84 23.35
C MET A 161 -3.52 11.16 23.45
N GLY A 162 -2.75 10.88 22.38
CA GLY A 162 -1.29 11.06 22.42
C GLY A 162 -0.61 10.25 23.54
N VAL A 163 -1.23 9.15 23.97
CA VAL A 163 -0.60 8.20 24.88
C VAL A 163 0.21 7.26 24.04
N GLU A 164 1.53 7.30 24.14
CA GLU A 164 2.40 6.23 23.65
C GLU A 164 2.04 4.95 24.40
N GLY A 165 1.28 4.08 23.78
CA GLY A 165 1.15 2.72 24.25
C GLY A 165 2.51 2.05 24.11
N THR A 166 3.03 1.46 25.20
CA THR A 166 4.12 0.49 25.09
C THR A 166 3.62 -0.60 24.15
N ARG A 167 4.13 -0.63 22.90
CA ARG A 167 3.83 -1.68 21.93
C ARG A 167 4.37 -2.98 22.48
N GLU A 168 3.49 -3.90 22.82
CA GLU A 168 3.86 -5.29 22.89
C GLU A 168 3.98 -5.78 21.44
N GLU A 169 5.19 -5.79 20.90
CA GLU A 169 5.48 -6.52 19.67
C GLU A 169 5.05 -7.97 19.90
N ARG A 170 4.11 -8.41 19.09
CA ARG A 170 3.60 -9.77 19.21
C ARG A 170 4.06 -10.58 18.02
N THR A 171 4.98 -11.51 18.28
CA THR A 171 5.37 -12.52 17.29
C THR A 171 4.56 -13.80 17.47
N VAL A 172 3.94 -14.27 16.40
CA VAL A 172 3.28 -15.58 16.33
C VAL A 172 4.08 -16.48 15.41
N ARG A 173 4.53 -17.61 15.93
CA ARG A 173 5.35 -18.59 15.19
C ARG A 173 4.60 -19.90 15.08
N GLY A 174 4.50 -20.41 13.86
CA GLY A 174 4.16 -21.78 13.55
C GLY A 174 5.42 -22.59 13.19
N LYS A 175 5.22 -23.78 12.71
CA LYS A 175 6.30 -24.64 12.18
C LYS A 175 6.83 -24.13 10.84
N HIS A 176 5.95 -23.54 10.03
CA HIS A 176 6.23 -23.10 8.67
C HIS A 176 6.06 -21.58 8.47
N TYR A 177 5.83 -20.81 9.52
CA TYR A 177 5.68 -19.35 9.39
C TYR A 177 6.11 -18.58 10.64
N GLU A 178 6.37 -17.33 10.44
CA GLU A 178 6.54 -16.30 11.48
C GLU A 178 5.76 -15.04 11.06
N ALA A 179 4.84 -14.61 11.90
CA ALA A 179 4.08 -13.37 11.70
C ALA A 179 4.35 -12.41 12.86
N VAL A 180 4.68 -11.17 12.54
CA VAL A 180 4.98 -10.13 13.53
C VAL A 180 3.96 -9.00 13.44
N TYR A 181 3.36 -8.66 14.58
CA TYR A 181 2.61 -7.44 14.75
C TYR A 181 3.57 -6.33 15.16
N GLY A 182 3.93 -5.46 14.24
CA GLY A 182 4.94 -4.44 14.50
C GLY A 182 5.26 -3.57 13.28
N ASP A 183 6.31 -2.77 13.45
CA ASP A 183 6.85 -1.91 12.40
C ASP A 183 7.81 -2.71 11.51
N CYS A 184 7.54 -2.73 10.21
CA CYS A 184 8.36 -3.49 9.25
C CYS A 184 9.81 -3.00 9.16
N VAL A 185 10.09 -1.72 9.46
CA VAL A 185 11.46 -1.19 9.46
C VAL A 185 12.25 -1.79 10.63
N GLU A 186 11.69 -1.75 11.84
CA GLU A 186 12.35 -2.30 13.03
C GLU A 186 12.49 -3.83 12.93
N GLU A 187 11.45 -4.52 12.46
CA GLU A 187 11.48 -5.97 12.26
C GLU A 187 12.56 -6.36 11.23
N THR A 188 12.61 -5.68 10.08
CA THR A 188 13.62 -5.98 9.05
C THR A 188 15.03 -5.69 9.54
N ARG A 189 15.25 -4.63 10.34
CA ARG A 189 16.53 -4.34 10.98
C ARG A 189 17.00 -5.43 11.93
N ALA A 190 16.08 -6.06 12.65
CA ALA A 190 16.39 -7.14 13.58
C ALA A 190 16.77 -8.46 12.89
N MET A 191 16.43 -8.63 11.60
CA MET A 191 16.77 -9.83 10.84
C MET A 191 18.26 -9.91 10.54
N GLU A 192 18.76 -11.14 10.41
CA GLU A 192 20.13 -11.40 9.95
C GLU A 192 20.28 -11.02 8.47
N SER A 193 21.49 -10.56 8.10
CA SER A 193 21.81 -10.28 6.71
C SER A 193 21.79 -11.57 5.88
N ASN A 194 21.30 -11.51 4.64
CA ASN A 194 21.24 -12.66 3.73
C ASN A 194 20.42 -13.85 4.30
N SER A 195 19.34 -13.56 5.00
CA SER A 195 18.46 -14.57 5.60
C SER A 195 17.18 -14.84 4.80
N ILE A 196 16.86 -13.99 3.83
CA ILE A 196 15.63 -14.04 3.04
C ILE A 196 15.91 -14.50 1.62
N ASP A 197 15.17 -15.47 1.13
CA ASP A 197 15.32 -16.03 -0.21
C ASP A 197 14.49 -15.30 -1.26
N LEU A 198 13.30 -14.85 -0.90
CA LEU A 198 12.41 -14.07 -1.77
C LEU A 198 11.72 -12.97 -0.95
N ILE A 199 11.78 -11.74 -1.43
CA ILE A 199 10.88 -10.68 -0.95
C ILE A 199 9.76 -10.56 -1.98
N HIS A 200 8.52 -10.70 -1.53
CA HIS A 200 7.35 -10.40 -2.35
C HIS A 200 6.36 -9.60 -1.54
N THR A 201 5.98 -8.44 -2.04
CA THR A 201 5.09 -7.53 -1.32
C THR A 201 4.31 -6.63 -2.27
N SER A 202 3.14 -6.20 -1.83
CA SER A 202 2.43 -5.06 -2.41
C SER A 202 2.64 -3.87 -1.50
N ILE A 203 3.44 -2.90 -1.95
CA ILE A 203 3.71 -1.72 -1.14
C ILE A 203 2.46 -0.84 -1.02
N PRO A 204 2.27 -0.16 0.12
CA PRO A 204 1.17 0.79 0.26
C PRO A 204 1.19 1.84 -0.84
N PHE A 205 0.02 2.08 -1.43
CA PHE A 205 -0.12 3.17 -2.39
C PHE A 205 -0.22 4.47 -1.61
N GLY A 206 0.86 5.20 -1.38
CA GLY A 206 0.93 6.45 -0.58
C GLY A 206 -0.41 7.20 -0.56
N ASN A 207 -0.75 8.05 0.25
CA ASN A 207 -1.98 8.80 0.55
C ASN A 207 -3.38 8.32 0.00
N HIS A 208 -3.47 7.17 -0.67
CA HIS A 208 -4.74 6.65 -1.20
C HIS A 208 -5.57 5.93 -0.14
N TYR A 209 -4.89 5.23 0.77
CA TYR A 209 -5.54 4.44 1.81
C TYR A 209 -4.76 4.51 3.10
N GLU A 210 -5.44 4.82 4.20
CA GLU A 210 -4.93 4.59 5.55
C GLU A 210 -5.19 3.11 5.89
N TYR A 211 -4.13 2.33 6.00
CA TYR A 211 -4.25 0.90 6.31
C TYR A 211 -4.38 0.66 7.82
N SER A 212 -3.78 1.52 8.62
CA SER A 212 -3.90 1.49 10.07
C SER A 212 -4.03 2.88 10.66
N ALA A 213 -4.47 2.96 11.90
CA ALA A 213 -4.44 4.19 12.66
C ALA A 213 -3.04 4.51 13.20
N ASN A 214 -2.05 3.65 12.96
CA ASN A 214 -0.69 3.79 13.42
C ASN A 214 0.05 4.83 12.59
N TYR A 215 0.86 5.62 13.25
CA TYR A 215 1.64 6.66 12.64
C TYR A 215 2.74 6.16 11.68
N ASN A 216 3.29 4.97 11.93
CA ASN A 216 4.26 4.34 11.04
C ASN A 216 3.61 3.70 9.79
N ASP A 217 2.31 3.89 9.60
CA ASP A 217 1.63 3.48 8.37
C ASP A 217 2.14 4.30 7.19
N PHE A 218 2.74 3.63 6.23
CA PHE A 218 3.25 4.22 4.99
C PHE A 218 2.14 4.85 4.13
N GLY A 219 0.87 4.51 4.36
CA GLY A 219 -0.29 5.13 3.72
C GLY A 219 -0.61 6.55 4.20
N HIS A 220 0.00 7.03 5.29
CA HIS A 220 -0.23 8.38 5.83
C HIS A 220 0.57 9.50 5.15
N ASN A 221 1.34 9.21 4.12
CA ASN A 221 2.12 10.22 3.43
C ASN A 221 1.25 11.13 2.55
N GLN A 222 1.51 12.42 2.56
CA GLN A 222 0.75 13.41 1.81
C GLN A 222 1.10 13.39 0.31
N ASP A 223 2.31 13.00 -0.03
CA ASP A 223 2.85 12.95 -1.38
C ASP A 223 3.83 11.79 -1.55
N THR A 224 4.19 11.52 -2.80
CA THR A 224 5.09 10.44 -3.20
C THR A 224 6.50 10.65 -2.71
N GLU A 225 6.99 11.88 -2.62
CA GLU A 225 8.33 12.19 -2.15
C GLU A 225 8.50 11.77 -0.69
N ARG A 226 7.56 12.14 0.18
CA ARG A 226 7.57 11.74 1.60
C ARG A 226 7.39 10.24 1.80
N PHE A 227 6.62 9.59 0.94
CA PHE A 227 6.54 8.13 0.93
C PHE A 227 7.92 7.51 0.71
N PHE A 228 8.68 7.99 -0.27
CA PHE A 228 10.02 7.46 -0.53
C PHE A 228 11.05 7.88 0.52
N GLU A 229 10.94 9.06 1.15
CA GLU A 229 11.73 9.41 2.34
C GLU A 229 11.54 8.38 3.47
N GLN A 230 10.33 7.88 3.67
CA GLN A 230 10.06 6.84 4.64
C GLN A 230 10.59 5.47 4.17
N MET A 231 10.44 5.16 2.89
CA MET A 231 11.02 3.95 2.28
C MET A 231 12.56 3.94 2.31
N ASP A 232 13.23 5.10 2.41
CA ASP A 232 14.69 5.20 2.60
C ASP A 232 15.18 4.47 3.87
N PHE A 233 14.31 4.25 4.86
CA PHE A 233 14.63 3.47 6.07
C PHE A 233 14.44 1.97 5.87
N LEU A 234 13.50 1.53 5.04
CA LEU A 234 13.17 0.13 4.82
C LEU A 234 13.98 -0.49 3.66
N THR A 235 14.08 0.22 2.53
CA THR A 235 14.64 -0.34 1.30
C THR A 235 16.10 -0.83 1.42
N PRO A 236 17.02 -0.12 2.13
CA PRO A 236 18.38 -0.63 2.37
C PRO A 236 18.38 -1.91 3.20
N GLU A 237 17.46 -2.02 4.17
CA GLU A 237 17.34 -3.20 5.01
C GLU A 237 16.80 -4.40 4.22
N LEU A 238 15.84 -4.17 3.31
CA LEU A 238 15.38 -5.21 2.38
C LEU A 238 16.53 -5.74 1.52
N LEU A 239 17.39 -4.86 1.00
CA LEU A 239 18.58 -5.28 0.27
C LEU A 239 19.55 -6.06 1.16
N ARG A 240 19.73 -5.64 2.42
CA ARG A 240 20.63 -6.29 3.37
C ARG A 240 20.19 -7.72 3.67
N VAL A 241 18.90 -7.92 3.99
CA VAL A 241 18.37 -9.23 4.40
C VAL A 241 18.20 -10.20 3.23
N LEU A 242 17.99 -9.71 2.01
CA LEU A 242 17.87 -10.54 0.83
C LEU A 242 19.20 -11.25 0.54
N LYS A 243 19.19 -12.55 0.22
CA LYS A 243 20.36 -13.32 -0.15
C LYS A 243 20.96 -12.84 -1.49
N PRO A 244 22.31 -12.95 -1.69
CA PRO A 244 22.94 -12.53 -2.93
C PRO A 244 22.43 -13.29 -4.16
N GLY A 245 22.09 -12.56 -5.20
CA GLY A 245 21.52 -13.11 -6.44
C GLY A 245 20.02 -13.40 -6.40
N ARG A 246 19.38 -13.23 -5.26
CA ARG A 246 17.93 -13.48 -5.09
C ARG A 246 17.09 -12.25 -5.45
N VAL A 247 15.79 -12.43 -5.53
CA VAL A 247 14.83 -11.49 -6.12
C VAL A 247 13.93 -10.84 -5.08
N ALA A 248 13.64 -9.56 -5.30
CA ALA A 248 12.54 -8.86 -4.67
C ALA A 248 11.50 -8.51 -5.75
N ALA A 249 10.27 -8.97 -5.58
CA ALA A 249 9.15 -8.76 -6.47
C ALA A 249 8.15 -7.80 -5.81
N ILE A 250 8.11 -6.56 -6.27
CA ILE A 250 7.35 -5.47 -5.66
C ILE A 250 6.14 -5.15 -6.53
N HIS A 251 4.95 -5.42 -5.99
CA HIS A 251 3.69 -5.12 -6.65
C HIS A 251 3.29 -3.67 -6.42
N VAL A 252 3.00 -2.95 -7.50
CA VAL A 252 2.64 -1.54 -7.50
C VAL A 252 1.59 -1.23 -8.57
N LYS A 253 0.95 -0.08 -8.43
CA LYS A 253 0.01 0.48 -9.42
C LYS A 253 0.24 1.97 -9.56
N ASP A 254 0.16 2.48 -10.78
CA ASP A 254 0.15 3.91 -11.04
C ASP A 254 -1.12 4.57 -10.50
N ARG A 255 -1.03 5.85 -10.21
CA ARG A 255 -2.11 6.61 -9.58
C ARG A 255 -2.74 7.61 -10.52
N VAL A 256 -4.07 7.71 -10.45
CA VAL A 256 -4.79 8.81 -11.08
C VAL A 256 -4.78 10.01 -10.14
N LEU A 257 -4.17 11.10 -10.57
CA LEU A 257 -4.24 12.39 -9.90
C LEU A 257 -5.39 13.19 -10.52
N PHE A 258 -6.37 13.55 -9.71
CA PHE A 258 -7.49 14.37 -10.15
C PHE A 258 -7.08 15.84 -10.24
N GLY A 259 -7.86 16.64 -10.99
CA GLY A 259 -7.51 18.01 -11.30
C GLY A 259 -7.24 18.93 -10.09
N ASN A 260 -7.85 18.64 -8.94
CA ASN A 260 -7.57 19.33 -7.69
C ASN A 260 -6.19 19.03 -7.10
N ALA A 261 -5.60 17.87 -7.43
CA ALA A 261 -4.28 17.48 -6.97
C ALA A 261 -3.16 17.85 -7.94
N THR A 262 -3.48 18.11 -9.22
CA THR A 262 -2.47 18.39 -10.26
C THR A 262 -2.04 19.85 -10.33
N GLY A 263 -2.74 20.77 -9.67
CA GLY A 263 -2.56 22.21 -9.83
C GLY A 263 -2.92 22.77 -11.21
N THR A 264 -3.24 21.92 -12.18
CA THR A 264 -3.61 22.31 -13.56
C THR A 264 -5.13 22.27 -13.81
N GLY A 265 -5.89 21.76 -12.83
CA GLY A 265 -7.33 21.50 -12.99
C GLY A 265 -7.67 20.31 -13.89
N MET A 266 -6.66 19.62 -14.43
CA MET A 266 -6.83 18.47 -15.32
C MET A 266 -6.32 17.18 -14.66
N PRO A 267 -7.02 16.05 -14.82
CA PRO A 267 -6.54 14.78 -14.31
C PRO A 267 -5.32 14.29 -15.11
N THR A 268 -4.40 13.58 -14.42
CA THR A 268 -3.24 12.93 -15.03
C THR A 268 -2.95 11.60 -14.35
N ILE A 269 -1.94 10.88 -14.80
CA ILE A 269 -1.42 9.68 -14.15
C ILE A 269 -0.05 10.02 -13.56
N GLU A 270 0.12 9.68 -12.28
CA GLU A 270 1.44 9.67 -11.64
C GLU A 270 2.09 8.31 -11.91
N PRO A 271 3.28 8.30 -12.52
CA PRO A 271 3.96 7.06 -12.90
C PRO A 271 4.69 6.44 -11.69
N PHE A 272 3.93 6.07 -10.65
CA PHE A 272 4.46 5.60 -9.38
C PHE A 272 5.40 4.39 -9.52
N HIS A 273 5.16 3.52 -10.51
CA HIS A 273 6.05 2.40 -10.82
C HIS A 273 7.45 2.87 -11.23
N ALA A 274 7.56 3.97 -11.97
CA ALA A 274 8.85 4.51 -12.40
C ALA A 274 9.63 5.11 -11.22
N ASP A 275 8.93 5.81 -10.33
CA ASP A 275 9.52 6.35 -9.10
C ASP A 275 10.03 5.22 -8.18
N CYS A 276 9.27 4.12 -8.07
CA CYS A 276 9.72 2.92 -7.37
C CYS A 276 10.99 2.32 -7.99
N ILE A 277 11.07 2.23 -9.32
CA ILE A 277 12.26 1.70 -10.00
C ILE A 277 13.48 2.56 -9.65
N GLU A 278 13.36 3.89 -9.75
CA GLU A 278 14.45 4.80 -9.43
C GLU A 278 14.87 4.68 -7.96
N HIS A 279 13.90 4.65 -7.05
CA HIS A 279 14.15 4.52 -5.61
C HIS A 279 14.90 3.23 -5.26
N TYR A 280 14.45 2.07 -5.71
CA TYR A 280 15.11 0.79 -5.41
C TYR A 280 16.51 0.72 -6.03
N MET A 281 16.70 1.24 -7.24
CA MET A 281 18.02 1.32 -7.89
C MET A 281 18.98 2.25 -7.12
N LYS A 282 18.51 3.37 -6.62
CA LYS A 282 19.27 4.29 -5.75
C LYS A 282 19.83 3.57 -4.52
N HIS A 283 19.08 2.62 -3.97
CA HIS A 283 19.47 1.84 -2.80
C HIS A 283 20.30 0.57 -3.13
N GLY A 284 20.69 0.38 -4.38
CA GLY A 284 21.64 -0.67 -4.78
C GLY A 284 21.01 -1.96 -5.31
N PHE A 285 19.70 -2.00 -5.46
CA PHE A 285 19.05 -3.09 -6.19
C PHE A 285 19.35 -2.99 -7.69
N MET A 286 19.47 -4.11 -8.37
CA MET A 286 19.46 -4.17 -9.82
C MET A 286 18.04 -4.31 -10.33
N TYR A 287 17.61 -3.41 -11.20
CA TYR A 287 16.34 -3.57 -11.89
C TYR A 287 16.45 -4.73 -12.89
N PHE A 288 15.54 -5.69 -12.76
CA PHE A 288 15.59 -6.97 -13.48
C PHE A 288 14.47 -7.07 -14.53
N GLY A 289 13.55 -6.14 -14.52
CA GLY A 289 12.39 -6.08 -15.41
C GLY A 289 11.07 -5.90 -14.65
N MET A 290 9.98 -5.90 -15.37
CA MET A 290 8.64 -5.85 -14.77
C MET A 290 7.67 -6.77 -15.48
N ILE A 291 6.67 -7.21 -14.74
CA ILE A 291 5.50 -7.93 -15.26
C ILE A 291 4.32 -6.98 -15.22
N THR A 292 3.62 -6.83 -16.33
CA THR A 292 2.39 -6.03 -16.40
C THR A 292 1.19 -6.94 -16.14
N VAL A 293 0.38 -6.59 -15.13
CA VAL A 293 -0.87 -7.29 -14.83
C VAL A 293 -2.02 -6.48 -15.42
N VAL A 294 -2.71 -7.06 -16.37
CA VAL A 294 -3.83 -6.40 -17.06
C VAL A 294 -5.01 -6.27 -16.11
N THR A 295 -5.59 -5.07 -16.06
CA THR A 295 -6.79 -4.77 -15.27
C THR A 295 -8.01 -4.57 -16.16
N ASP A 296 -9.21 -4.82 -15.63
CA ASP A 296 -10.46 -4.48 -16.32
C ASP A 296 -10.73 -2.98 -16.20
N VAL A 297 -10.21 -2.22 -17.16
CA VAL A 297 -10.31 -0.76 -17.17
C VAL A 297 -11.75 -0.22 -17.29
N VAL A 298 -12.69 -1.02 -17.76
CA VAL A 298 -14.11 -0.63 -17.84
C VAL A 298 -14.76 -0.77 -16.47
N ARG A 299 -14.50 -1.87 -15.78
CA ARG A 299 -15.01 -2.14 -14.44
C ARG A 299 -14.39 -1.24 -13.39
N GLU A 300 -13.10 -0.96 -13.52
CA GLU A 300 -12.31 -0.14 -12.60
C GLU A 300 -12.17 1.32 -13.06
N ASN A 301 -13.17 1.85 -13.76
CA ASN A 301 -13.13 3.12 -14.48
C ASN A 301 -12.53 4.29 -13.68
N ASN A 302 -12.93 4.48 -12.44
CA ASN A 302 -12.45 5.58 -11.60
C ASN A 302 -10.98 5.47 -11.19
N GLN A 303 -10.42 4.25 -11.20
CA GLN A 303 -9.05 3.97 -10.77
C GLN A 303 -8.09 3.76 -11.94
N THR A 304 -8.61 3.60 -13.14
CA THR A 304 -7.82 3.23 -14.32
C THR A 304 -7.66 4.35 -15.33
N TYR A 305 -8.20 5.53 -15.05
CA TYR A 305 -8.07 6.71 -15.92
C TYR A 305 -8.54 6.45 -17.36
N ARG A 306 -9.77 5.98 -17.50
CA ARG A 306 -10.38 5.70 -18.79
C ARG A 306 -11.75 6.35 -18.95
N LEU A 307 -12.04 6.84 -20.16
CA LEU A 307 -13.35 7.36 -20.51
C LEU A 307 -14.40 6.25 -20.61
N GLY A 308 -15.59 6.52 -20.07
CA GLY A 308 -16.78 5.78 -20.40
C GLY A 308 -17.21 6.07 -21.86
N TRP A 309 -18.11 5.23 -22.42
CA TRP A 309 -18.54 5.33 -23.81
C TRP A 309 -19.04 6.73 -24.20
N THR A 310 -19.90 7.32 -23.39
CA THR A 310 -20.46 8.66 -23.67
C THR A 310 -19.39 9.74 -23.72
N GLU A 311 -18.42 9.70 -22.81
CA GLU A 311 -17.33 10.69 -22.76
C GLU A 311 -16.33 10.46 -23.89
N GLN A 312 -16.03 9.20 -24.22
CA GLN A 312 -15.20 8.85 -25.38
C GLN A 312 -15.78 9.39 -26.71
N CYS A 313 -17.11 9.40 -26.83
CA CYS A 313 -17.78 9.97 -28.00
C CYS A 313 -17.75 11.52 -28.04
N LYS A 314 -17.47 12.19 -26.91
CA LYS A 314 -17.33 13.64 -26.88
C LYS A 314 -15.91 14.09 -27.21
N ASP A 315 -14.94 13.50 -26.52
CA ASP A 315 -13.51 13.78 -26.74
C ASP A 315 -12.67 12.60 -26.25
N GLY A 316 -12.25 11.75 -27.16
CA GLY A 316 -11.42 10.59 -26.88
C GLY A 316 -9.99 10.91 -26.47
N SER A 317 -9.55 12.16 -26.60
CA SER A 317 -8.23 12.61 -26.19
C SER A 317 -8.17 13.13 -24.74
N LYS A 318 -9.33 13.22 -24.06
CA LYS A 318 -9.45 13.79 -22.73
C LYS A 318 -8.74 12.97 -21.63
N MET A 319 -8.66 11.68 -21.80
CA MET A 319 -8.11 10.74 -20.81
C MET A 319 -7.23 9.68 -21.47
N GLY A 320 -6.45 9.00 -20.61
CA GLY A 320 -5.58 7.91 -21.04
C GLY A 320 -6.30 6.58 -21.26
N VAL A 321 -5.50 5.55 -21.42
CA VAL A 321 -5.96 4.18 -21.78
C VAL A 321 -6.29 3.29 -20.60
N GLY A 322 -5.96 3.72 -19.39
CA GLY A 322 -6.11 2.96 -18.15
C GLY A 322 -4.76 2.67 -17.49
N CYS A 323 -4.81 2.24 -16.22
CA CYS A 323 -3.64 1.90 -15.43
C CYS A 323 -3.62 0.39 -15.16
N PRO A 324 -2.68 -0.37 -15.75
CA PRO A 324 -2.41 -1.73 -15.30
C PRO A 324 -1.76 -1.73 -13.93
N GLU A 325 -1.57 -2.92 -13.35
CA GLU A 325 -0.71 -3.14 -12.20
C GLU A 325 0.64 -3.66 -12.68
N TYR A 326 1.67 -3.44 -11.87
CA TYR A 326 3.02 -3.85 -12.22
C TYR A 326 3.63 -4.66 -11.07
N ILE A 327 4.40 -5.69 -11.43
CA ILE A 327 5.27 -6.39 -10.51
C ILE A 327 6.69 -6.04 -10.93
N LEU A 328 7.32 -5.16 -10.17
CA LEU A 328 8.69 -4.73 -10.40
C LEU A 328 9.64 -5.77 -9.85
N LEU A 329 10.55 -6.25 -10.68
CA LEU A 329 11.52 -7.27 -10.33
C LEU A 329 12.87 -6.62 -10.09
N PHE A 330 13.37 -6.79 -8.88
CA PHE A 330 14.69 -6.33 -8.47
C PHE A 330 15.54 -7.51 -8.03
N ARG A 331 16.84 -7.37 -8.16
CA ARG A 331 17.78 -8.42 -7.80
C ARG A 331 18.93 -7.86 -6.96
N LYS A 332 19.30 -8.55 -5.92
CA LYS A 332 20.57 -8.31 -5.23
C LYS A 332 21.70 -8.88 -6.05
N LEU A 333 22.83 -8.18 -6.12
CA LEU A 333 24.01 -8.69 -6.83
C LEU A 333 24.48 -10.02 -6.21
N PRO A 334 24.76 -11.06 -7.02
CA PRO A 334 25.41 -12.28 -6.53
C PRO A 334 26.87 -11.99 -6.16
N THR A 335 27.45 -12.82 -5.33
CA THR A 335 28.87 -12.71 -4.94
C THR A 335 29.75 -13.00 -6.14
N ASP A 336 29.50 -14.11 -6.84
CA ASP A 336 30.13 -14.41 -8.13
C ASP A 336 29.33 -13.81 -9.29
N ARG A 337 29.92 -12.83 -9.95
CA ARG A 337 29.33 -12.14 -11.10
C ARG A 337 29.64 -12.78 -12.45
N SER A 338 30.53 -13.78 -12.49
CA SER A 338 30.98 -14.38 -13.74
C SER A 338 29.89 -15.20 -14.44
N THR A 339 29.06 -15.89 -13.66
CA THR A 339 27.94 -16.70 -14.15
C THR A 339 26.62 -15.99 -14.08
N ALA A 340 26.53 -14.93 -13.29
CA ALA A 340 25.30 -14.23 -12.90
C ALA A 340 24.27 -15.12 -12.17
N TYR A 341 24.64 -16.33 -11.73
CA TYR A 341 23.75 -17.14 -10.88
C TYR A 341 23.68 -16.56 -9.46
N ALA A 342 22.61 -16.88 -8.74
CA ALA A 342 22.53 -16.59 -7.32
C ALA A 342 23.53 -17.49 -6.56
N ASP A 343 23.99 -17.02 -5.38
CA ASP A 343 24.86 -17.84 -4.52
C ASP A 343 24.16 -19.13 -4.10
N GLU A 344 22.84 -19.03 -3.86
CA GLU A 344 21.93 -20.17 -3.70
C GLU A 344 20.87 -20.13 -4.82
N PRO A 345 21.04 -20.88 -5.92
CA PRO A 345 20.17 -20.76 -7.10
C PRO A 345 18.74 -21.28 -6.84
N VAL A 346 17.78 -20.72 -7.57
CA VAL A 346 16.43 -21.31 -7.68
C VAL A 346 16.48 -22.42 -8.72
N GLU A 347 16.55 -23.65 -8.27
CA GLU A 347 16.66 -24.82 -9.12
C GLU A 347 15.32 -25.50 -9.32
N LYS A 348 15.08 -26.00 -10.52
CA LYS A 348 13.95 -26.85 -10.86
C LYS A 348 14.44 -28.12 -11.51
N SER A 349 13.95 -29.26 -11.09
CA SER A 349 14.25 -30.52 -11.74
C SER A 349 13.65 -30.53 -13.14
N LYS A 350 14.33 -31.15 -14.11
CA LYS A 350 13.83 -31.27 -15.48
C LYS A 350 12.60 -32.17 -15.59
N ASP A 351 12.35 -33.01 -14.58
CA ASP A 351 11.19 -33.88 -14.50
C ASP A 351 9.96 -33.11 -13.99
N GLU A 352 10.16 -32.17 -13.03
CA GLU A 352 9.07 -31.31 -12.51
C GLU A 352 8.79 -30.14 -13.46
N TYR A 353 9.83 -29.49 -13.95
CA TYR A 353 9.71 -28.37 -14.91
C TYR A 353 10.13 -28.82 -16.30
N THR A 354 9.23 -29.47 -16.99
CA THR A 354 9.49 -30.06 -18.29
C THR A 354 9.73 -29.01 -19.38
N ARG A 355 10.35 -29.45 -20.49
CA ARG A 355 10.49 -28.59 -21.68
C ARG A 355 9.15 -28.12 -22.23
N ALA A 356 8.12 -28.95 -22.12
CA ALA A 356 6.75 -28.57 -22.51
C ALA A 356 6.22 -27.43 -21.61
N GLN A 357 6.39 -27.57 -20.29
CA GLN A 357 6.05 -26.50 -19.35
C GLN A 357 6.78 -25.21 -19.68
N TRP A 358 8.10 -25.29 -19.90
CA TRP A 358 8.90 -24.14 -20.29
C TRP A 358 8.42 -23.47 -21.57
N GLN A 359 8.03 -24.25 -22.60
CA GLN A 359 7.50 -23.68 -23.84
C GLN A 359 6.21 -22.88 -23.59
N ILE A 360 5.33 -23.37 -22.73
CA ILE A 360 4.10 -22.65 -22.36
C ILE A 360 4.44 -21.37 -21.60
N ASP A 361 5.34 -21.42 -20.62
CA ASP A 361 5.70 -20.30 -19.77
C ASP A 361 6.50 -19.22 -20.50
N ALA A 362 7.36 -19.62 -21.47
CA ALA A 362 8.30 -18.73 -22.14
C ALA A 362 7.81 -18.20 -23.50
N HIS A 363 6.83 -18.87 -24.10
CA HIS A 363 6.30 -18.43 -25.40
C HIS A 363 5.02 -17.60 -25.21
N GLY A 364 5.20 -16.31 -25.31
CA GLY A 364 4.05 -15.42 -25.50
C GLY A 364 3.42 -15.67 -26.87
N TYR A 365 2.15 -15.84 -26.89
CA TYR A 365 1.43 -15.91 -28.10
C TYR A 365 0.92 -14.60 -28.44
N TRP A 366 1.15 -14.16 -29.64
CA TRP A 366 0.96 -13.03 -29.96
C TRP A 366 0.19 -12.63 -31.00
N ARG A 367 -0.62 -11.73 -30.66
CA ARG A 367 -1.48 -11.07 -31.61
C ARG A 367 -0.69 -10.25 -32.60
N SER A 368 0.41 -9.66 -32.19
CA SER A 368 1.27 -8.85 -33.03
C SER A 368 2.34 -9.63 -33.79
N SER A 369 2.81 -10.75 -33.22
CA SER A 369 3.86 -11.57 -33.84
C SER A 369 3.31 -12.62 -34.82
N GLY A 370 2.02 -12.89 -34.76
CA GLY A 370 1.37 -13.91 -35.53
C GLY A 370 1.51 -15.34 -35.02
N ASP A 371 2.22 -15.52 -33.90
CA ASP A 371 2.32 -16.84 -33.29
C ASP A 371 1.01 -17.25 -32.64
N ARG A 372 0.64 -18.49 -32.73
CA ARG A 372 -0.53 -19.07 -32.11
C ARG A 372 -0.31 -20.49 -31.63
N LEU A 373 -1.16 -20.92 -30.73
CA LEU A 373 -1.19 -22.30 -30.31
C LEU A 373 -1.69 -23.19 -31.44
N VAL A 374 -0.99 -24.27 -31.69
CA VAL A 374 -1.40 -25.31 -32.66
C VAL A 374 -2.17 -26.38 -31.90
N SER A 375 -3.32 -26.80 -32.41
CA SER A 375 -4.10 -27.84 -31.75
C SER A 375 -3.45 -29.23 -31.89
N LYS A 376 -3.88 -30.17 -31.02
CA LYS A 376 -3.36 -31.54 -31.08
C LYS A 376 -3.69 -32.20 -32.43
N GLU A 377 -4.86 -31.96 -32.96
CA GLU A 377 -5.36 -32.51 -34.23
C GLU A 377 -4.52 -31.97 -35.40
N GLU A 378 -4.20 -30.68 -35.39
CA GLU A 378 -3.31 -30.08 -36.42
C GLU A 378 -1.89 -30.66 -36.33
N LEU A 379 -1.38 -30.95 -35.12
CA LEU A 379 -0.07 -31.57 -34.96
C LEU A 379 -0.03 -33.03 -35.39
N GLU A 380 -1.10 -33.79 -35.19
CA GLU A 380 -1.21 -35.19 -35.62
C GLU A 380 -1.20 -35.36 -37.14
N GLU A 381 -1.73 -34.38 -37.88
CA GLU A 381 -1.77 -34.39 -39.34
C GLU A 381 -0.45 -34.02 -40.01
N VAL A 382 0.54 -33.48 -39.26
CA VAL A 382 1.77 -32.98 -39.82
C VAL A 382 2.94 -33.93 -39.55
N PRO A 383 3.70 -34.36 -40.60
CA PRO A 383 4.91 -35.13 -40.43
C PRO A 383 5.93 -34.38 -39.54
N VAL A 384 6.60 -35.11 -38.62
CA VAL A 384 7.52 -34.54 -37.64
C VAL A 384 8.61 -33.64 -38.27
N ASP A 385 9.17 -34.04 -39.42
CA ASP A 385 10.17 -33.27 -40.14
C ASP A 385 9.68 -31.94 -40.70
N ASN A 386 8.38 -31.79 -40.82
CA ASN A 386 7.71 -30.59 -41.37
C ASN A 386 7.09 -29.67 -40.29
N LEU A 387 7.06 -30.08 -39.02
CA LEU A 387 6.37 -29.37 -37.94
C LEU A 387 6.74 -27.90 -37.86
N GLN A 388 8.04 -27.58 -37.90
CA GLN A 388 8.48 -26.19 -37.77
C GLN A 388 8.05 -25.32 -38.98
N ARG A 389 8.06 -25.88 -40.18
CA ARG A 389 7.67 -25.16 -41.39
C ARG A 389 6.15 -24.89 -41.40
N VAL A 390 5.38 -25.91 -41.06
CA VAL A 390 3.91 -25.80 -41.01
C VAL A 390 3.48 -24.85 -39.91
N TYR A 391 4.11 -24.93 -38.74
CA TYR A 391 3.87 -24.01 -37.61
C TYR A 391 4.06 -22.54 -38.05
N ARG A 392 5.18 -22.24 -38.72
CA ARG A 392 5.43 -20.88 -39.24
C ARG A 392 4.39 -20.41 -40.24
N GLN A 393 3.85 -21.32 -41.05
CA GLN A 393 2.79 -21.00 -42.00
C GLN A 393 1.49 -20.71 -41.26
N TYR A 394 1.07 -21.56 -40.35
CA TYR A 394 -0.12 -21.34 -39.51
C TYR A 394 -0.05 -20.04 -38.72
N SER A 395 1.10 -19.72 -38.14
CA SER A 395 1.29 -18.49 -37.39
C SER A 395 1.07 -17.24 -38.24
N ARG A 396 1.48 -17.27 -39.51
CA ARG A 396 1.25 -16.17 -40.47
C ARG A 396 -0.22 -16.03 -40.90
N GLU A 397 -0.90 -17.16 -41.08
CA GLU A 397 -2.26 -17.21 -41.55
C GLU A 397 -3.30 -16.89 -40.46
N ASN A 398 -2.91 -17.02 -39.20
CA ASN A 398 -3.81 -16.86 -38.06
C ASN A 398 -3.42 -15.67 -37.14
N VAL A 399 -2.93 -14.60 -37.73
CA VAL A 399 -2.67 -13.34 -37.01
C VAL A 399 -3.99 -12.74 -36.53
N TYR A 400 -3.99 -12.19 -35.31
CA TYR A 400 -5.12 -11.46 -34.78
C TYR A 400 -5.54 -10.32 -35.73
N ASN A 401 -6.79 -10.29 -36.14
CA ASN A 401 -7.35 -9.27 -36.99
C ASN A 401 -8.32 -8.40 -36.21
N TYR A 402 -7.87 -7.20 -35.86
CA TYR A 402 -8.68 -6.22 -35.13
C TYR A 402 -9.99 -5.86 -35.88
N ALA A 403 -9.93 -5.70 -37.21
CA ALA A 403 -11.09 -5.31 -37.99
C ALA A 403 -12.19 -6.39 -37.99
N GLU A 404 -11.78 -7.67 -38.09
CA GLU A 404 -12.71 -8.81 -37.99
C GLU A 404 -13.31 -8.93 -36.59
N HIS A 405 -12.52 -8.71 -35.53
CA HIS A 405 -13.01 -8.73 -34.17
C HIS A 405 -14.04 -7.61 -33.91
N VAL A 406 -13.77 -6.40 -34.41
CA VAL A 406 -14.73 -5.28 -34.36
C VAL A 406 -16.01 -5.60 -35.17
N ALA A 407 -15.89 -6.23 -36.34
CA ALA A 407 -17.06 -6.64 -37.15
C ALA A 407 -17.91 -7.64 -36.38
N LEU A 408 -17.33 -8.66 -35.78
CA LEU A 408 -18.02 -9.63 -34.93
C LEU A 408 -18.77 -8.94 -33.78
N ALA A 409 -18.11 -8.02 -33.07
CA ALA A 409 -18.76 -7.28 -31.98
C ALA A 409 -19.96 -6.45 -32.48
N LYS A 410 -19.83 -5.79 -33.62
CA LYS A 410 -20.93 -5.02 -34.24
C LYS A 410 -22.12 -5.89 -34.67
N ASP A 411 -21.87 -7.09 -35.16
CA ASP A 411 -22.94 -8.01 -35.53
C ASP A 411 -23.67 -8.53 -34.29
N LEU A 412 -22.94 -8.85 -33.24
CA LEU A 412 -23.54 -9.22 -31.95
C LEU A 412 -24.37 -8.09 -31.34
N ASP A 413 -23.93 -6.84 -31.47
CA ASP A 413 -24.68 -5.66 -31.00
C ASP A 413 -26.01 -5.49 -31.75
N LYS A 414 -25.99 -5.62 -33.08
CA LYS A 414 -27.22 -5.59 -33.92
C LYS A 414 -28.24 -6.65 -33.52
N ASP A 415 -27.77 -7.82 -33.15
CA ASP A 415 -28.59 -8.95 -32.72
C ASP A 415 -29.00 -8.87 -31.24
N GLY A 416 -28.59 -7.82 -30.50
CA GLY A 416 -28.83 -7.65 -29.08
C GLY A 416 -28.07 -8.69 -28.20
N ARG A 417 -27.00 -9.26 -28.72
CA ARG A 417 -26.18 -10.31 -28.06
C ARG A 417 -24.79 -9.85 -27.64
N LEU A 418 -24.48 -8.57 -27.77
CA LEU A 418 -23.22 -8.05 -27.26
C LEU A 418 -23.16 -8.24 -25.75
N PRO A 419 -22.06 -8.78 -25.20
CA PRO A 419 -21.90 -8.91 -23.75
C PRO A 419 -22.06 -7.59 -23.00
N ALA A 420 -22.38 -7.67 -21.71
CA ALA A 420 -22.45 -6.49 -20.83
C ALA A 420 -21.11 -5.73 -20.81
N THR A 421 -21.16 -4.47 -20.42
CA THR A 421 -20.03 -3.51 -20.49
C THR A 421 -18.70 -4.03 -19.89
N PHE A 422 -18.77 -4.89 -18.89
CA PHE A 422 -17.60 -5.49 -18.24
C PHE A 422 -17.29 -6.92 -18.69
N MET A 423 -17.97 -7.41 -19.74
CA MET A 423 -17.67 -8.67 -20.43
C MET A 423 -17.39 -8.37 -21.88
N VAL A 424 -16.39 -9.01 -22.45
CA VAL A 424 -15.97 -8.78 -23.83
C VAL A 424 -15.99 -10.05 -24.66
N VAL A 425 -16.16 -9.89 -25.96
CA VAL A 425 -15.95 -10.97 -26.92
C VAL A 425 -14.44 -11.16 -27.06
N ALA A 426 -13.91 -12.18 -26.42
CA ALA A 426 -12.49 -12.42 -26.41
C ALA A 426 -12.00 -13.11 -27.68
N PRO A 427 -10.90 -12.68 -28.26
CA PRO A 427 -10.29 -13.34 -29.42
C PRO A 427 -9.50 -14.62 -29.08
N GLY A 428 -9.56 -15.06 -27.86
CA GLY A 428 -8.71 -16.07 -27.26
C GLY A 428 -7.68 -15.43 -26.33
N SER A 429 -7.32 -16.11 -25.26
CA SER A 429 -6.31 -15.64 -24.31
C SER A 429 -5.12 -16.57 -24.27
N TRP A 430 -3.99 -16.04 -23.91
CA TRP A 430 -2.77 -16.77 -23.65
C TRP A 430 -1.84 -15.98 -22.72
N ASN A 431 -1.06 -16.69 -21.94
CA ASN A 431 -0.09 -16.14 -21.02
C ASN A 431 1.15 -15.67 -21.77
N GLN A 432 1.59 -14.47 -21.43
CA GLN A 432 2.91 -13.97 -21.77
C GLN A 432 3.75 -13.91 -20.49
N LEU A 433 5.06 -14.00 -20.62
CA LEU A 433 5.96 -13.98 -19.48
C LEU A 433 5.94 -12.65 -18.73
N GLU A 434 5.86 -11.56 -19.48
CA GLU A 434 5.90 -10.17 -19.04
C GLU A 434 4.52 -9.50 -18.97
N VAL A 435 3.46 -10.17 -19.47
CA VAL A 435 2.08 -9.64 -19.43
C VAL A 435 1.13 -10.73 -18.96
N TRP A 436 0.51 -10.52 -17.82
CA TRP A 436 -0.51 -11.41 -17.27
C TRP A 436 -1.90 -10.84 -17.47
N ASP A 437 -2.66 -11.43 -18.35
CA ASP A 437 -4.03 -11.05 -18.70
C ASP A 437 -5.10 -11.99 -18.15
N ASP A 438 -4.69 -13.03 -17.42
CA ASP A 438 -5.51 -14.13 -16.93
C ASP A 438 -5.58 -14.20 -15.38
N ILE A 439 -5.19 -13.14 -14.69
CA ILE A 439 -5.27 -13.08 -13.21
C ILE A 439 -6.72 -13.00 -12.76
N ASN A 440 -7.13 -13.94 -11.91
CA ASN A 440 -8.45 -13.92 -11.31
C ASN A 440 -8.53 -12.86 -10.20
N ARG A 441 -9.12 -11.72 -10.52
CA ARG A 441 -9.26 -10.56 -9.63
C ARG A 441 -10.08 -10.85 -8.37
N MET A 442 -10.93 -11.88 -8.40
CA MET A 442 -11.79 -12.25 -7.26
C MET A 442 -11.14 -13.28 -6.34
N ARG A 443 -10.03 -13.89 -6.74
CA ARG A 443 -9.30 -14.87 -5.93
C ARG A 443 -8.41 -14.16 -4.92
N THR A 444 -9.02 -13.69 -3.83
CA THR A 444 -8.37 -12.97 -2.73
C THR A 444 -8.89 -13.47 -1.38
N LEU A 445 -8.19 -13.17 -0.29
CA LEU A 445 -8.64 -13.53 1.07
C LEU A 445 -9.87 -12.72 1.52
N ASN A 446 -10.15 -11.58 0.93
CA ASN A 446 -11.34 -10.75 1.25
C ASN A 446 -12.67 -11.46 1.01
N THR A 447 -12.73 -12.41 0.09
CA THR A 447 -13.95 -13.20 -0.16
C THR A 447 -14.42 -13.93 1.09
N THR A 448 -13.50 -14.41 1.90
CA THR A 448 -13.77 -15.05 3.18
C THR A 448 -14.16 -14.04 4.26
N GLN A 449 -13.50 -12.88 4.33
CA GLN A 449 -13.83 -11.80 5.26
C GLN A 449 -15.24 -11.25 5.04
N SER A 450 -15.63 -11.02 3.79
CA SER A 450 -16.99 -10.56 3.44
C SER A 450 -18.07 -11.52 3.96
N ARG A 451 -17.84 -12.84 3.83
CA ARG A 451 -18.76 -13.87 4.36
C ARG A 451 -18.84 -13.86 5.89
N ARG A 452 -17.76 -13.51 6.58
CA ARG A 452 -17.68 -13.43 8.05
C ARG A 452 -18.09 -12.09 8.63
N ARG A 453 -18.43 -11.09 7.80
CA ARG A 453 -18.71 -9.70 8.19
C ARG A 453 -17.55 -9.05 8.95
N ALA A 454 -16.32 -9.46 8.66
CA ALA A 454 -15.10 -8.88 9.21
C ALA A 454 -14.73 -7.57 8.48
N THR A 455 -13.80 -6.82 9.04
CA THR A 455 -13.22 -5.63 8.39
C THR A 455 -12.48 -6.06 7.14
N MET A 456 -12.93 -5.61 5.97
CA MET A 456 -12.31 -5.99 4.70
C MET A 456 -11.00 -5.23 4.48
N HIS A 457 -9.98 -5.93 4.03
CA HIS A 457 -8.74 -5.30 3.57
C HIS A 457 -9.02 -4.42 2.33
N VAL A 458 -8.46 -3.23 2.28
CA VAL A 458 -8.79 -2.23 1.26
C VAL A 458 -8.34 -2.66 -0.13
N CYS A 459 -7.13 -3.22 -0.25
CA CYS A 459 -6.54 -3.68 -1.51
C CYS A 459 -5.90 -5.07 -1.33
N PRO A 460 -6.69 -6.16 -1.38
CA PRO A 460 -6.15 -7.50 -1.21
C PRO A 460 -5.35 -7.93 -2.44
N LEU A 461 -4.17 -8.49 -2.20
CA LEU A 461 -3.35 -9.07 -3.27
C LEU A 461 -3.99 -10.37 -3.80
N GLN A 462 -3.99 -10.55 -5.12
CA GLN A 462 -4.55 -11.73 -5.76
C GLN A 462 -3.63 -12.95 -5.54
N LEU A 463 -4.25 -14.07 -5.15
CA LEU A 463 -3.52 -15.32 -4.88
C LEU A 463 -2.77 -15.83 -6.11
N ASP A 464 -3.31 -15.64 -7.32
CA ASP A 464 -2.66 -16.05 -8.58
C ASP A 464 -1.31 -15.35 -8.79
N ILE A 465 -1.22 -14.06 -8.45
CA ILE A 465 0.03 -13.28 -8.54
C ILE A 465 1.07 -13.89 -7.58
N VAL A 466 0.68 -14.09 -6.33
CA VAL A 466 1.57 -14.60 -5.28
C VAL A 466 2.06 -16.00 -5.61
N GLU A 467 1.16 -16.88 -6.03
CA GLU A 467 1.48 -18.25 -6.42
C GLU A 467 2.54 -18.31 -7.53
N ARG A 468 2.37 -17.50 -8.59
CA ARG A 468 3.31 -17.44 -9.73
C ARG A 468 4.67 -16.90 -9.33
N ILE A 469 4.74 -15.86 -8.51
CA ILE A 469 5.99 -15.27 -8.03
C ILE A 469 6.74 -16.24 -7.13
N ILE A 470 6.07 -16.85 -6.15
CA ILE A 470 6.69 -17.82 -5.25
C ILE A 470 7.21 -19.02 -6.03
N ASN A 471 6.39 -19.58 -6.94
CA ASN A 471 6.79 -20.72 -7.76
C ASN A 471 8.00 -20.42 -8.63
N ARG A 472 8.09 -19.22 -9.19
CA ARG A 472 9.14 -18.85 -10.13
C ARG A 472 10.47 -18.51 -9.45
N TYR A 473 10.41 -17.82 -8.30
CA TYR A 473 11.58 -17.19 -7.69
C TYR A 473 12.01 -17.80 -6.35
N SER A 474 11.44 -18.95 -5.95
CA SER A 474 11.84 -19.64 -4.74
C SER A 474 11.83 -21.16 -4.88
N ASN A 475 12.65 -21.82 -4.07
CA ASN A 475 12.64 -23.27 -3.87
C ASN A 475 11.73 -23.68 -2.71
N LYS A 476 11.36 -24.97 -2.63
CA LYS A 476 10.74 -25.52 -1.40
C LYS A 476 11.72 -25.36 -0.23
N GLY A 477 11.20 -24.94 0.92
CA GLY A 477 11.98 -24.67 2.12
C GLY A 477 12.58 -23.26 2.20
N ASP A 478 12.59 -22.47 1.12
CA ASP A 478 13.05 -21.09 1.10
C ASP A 478 12.20 -20.18 2.01
N VAL A 479 12.80 -19.12 2.52
CA VAL A 479 12.12 -18.09 3.32
C VAL A 479 11.57 -16.99 2.40
N VAL A 480 10.25 -16.81 2.41
CA VAL A 480 9.53 -15.77 1.66
C VAL A 480 9.05 -14.70 2.62
N TYR A 481 9.45 -13.46 2.41
CA TYR A 481 9.16 -12.34 3.30
C TYR A 481 8.28 -11.28 2.66
N ASP A 482 7.26 -10.85 3.43
CA ASP A 482 6.39 -9.71 3.11
C ASP A 482 6.43 -8.67 4.25
N PRO A 483 7.08 -7.52 4.06
CA PRO A 483 7.13 -6.45 5.07
C PRO A 483 5.79 -5.73 5.28
N PHE A 484 4.84 -5.85 4.35
CA PHE A 484 3.51 -5.24 4.41
C PHE A 484 2.43 -6.33 4.32
N GLY A 485 2.45 -7.26 5.27
CA GLY A 485 1.76 -8.54 5.20
C GLY A 485 0.24 -8.47 5.00
N GLY A 486 -0.43 -7.39 5.45
CA GLY A 486 -1.88 -7.26 5.38
C GLY A 486 -2.58 -8.46 6.01
N LEU A 487 -3.36 -9.20 5.23
CA LEU A 487 -3.96 -10.48 5.63
C LEU A 487 -2.99 -11.67 5.59
N MET A 488 -1.68 -11.42 5.52
CA MET A 488 -0.64 -12.44 5.39
C MET A 488 -0.79 -13.29 4.11
N THR A 489 -1.24 -12.69 3.03
CA THR A 489 -1.48 -13.41 1.76
C THR A 489 -0.20 -14.07 1.23
N VAL A 490 0.93 -13.35 1.22
CA VAL A 490 2.21 -13.88 0.74
C VAL A 490 2.77 -14.94 1.69
N PRO A 491 2.87 -14.73 3.01
CA PRO A 491 3.30 -15.78 3.94
C PRO A 491 2.41 -17.02 3.90
N MET A 492 1.10 -16.86 3.80
CA MET A 492 0.16 -17.98 3.74
C MET A 492 0.36 -18.82 2.47
N MET A 493 0.50 -18.18 1.31
CA MET A 493 0.81 -18.88 0.07
C MET A 493 2.19 -19.54 0.10
N ALA A 494 3.17 -18.96 0.79
CA ALA A 494 4.48 -19.57 1.00
C ALA A 494 4.33 -20.90 1.77
N VAL A 495 3.57 -20.92 2.88
CA VAL A 495 3.25 -22.14 3.64
C VAL A 495 2.58 -23.17 2.74
N LYS A 496 1.52 -22.77 2.02
CA LYS A 496 0.80 -23.63 1.07
C LYS A 496 1.71 -24.32 0.06
N MET A 497 2.73 -23.61 -0.38
CA MET A 497 3.68 -24.09 -1.38
C MET A 497 4.95 -24.73 -0.77
N HIS A 498 4.94 -25.08 0.51
CA HIS A 498 6.06 -25.67 1.26
C HIS A 498 7.30 -24.77 1.34
N ARG A 499 7.10 -23.48 1.54
CA ARG A 499 8.12 -22.50 1.89
C ARG A 499 7.89 -22.04 3.33
N PHE A 500 8.87 -21.37 3.91
CA PHE A 500 8.68 -20.69 5.19
C PHE A 500 8.14 -19.27 4.95
N GLY A 501 6.94 -18.99 5.44
CA GLY A 501 6.30 -17.68 5.28
C GLY A 501 6.66 -16.73 6.42
N LYS A 502 7.24 -15.57 6.12
CA LYS A 502 7.51 -14.52 7.10
C LYS A 502 6.76 -13.24 6.72
N GLY A 503 6.07 -12.60 7.68
CA GLY A 503 5.31 -11.39 7.42
C GLY A 503 5.27 -10.44 8.61
N CYS A 504 5.22 -9.14 8.32
CA CYS A 504 5.04 -8.07 9.28
C CYS A 504 3.76 -7.29 8.95
N GLU A 505 2.94 -6.97 9.96
CA GLU A 505 1.72 -6.19 9.79
C GLU A 505 1.53 -5.24 10.96
N LEU A 506 1.20 -3.99 10.61
CA LEU A 506 1.03 -2.90 11.57
C LEU A 506 -0.44 -2.75 12.03
N ASN A 507 -1.40 -3.22 11.22
CA ASN A 507 -2.82 -3.20 11.56
C ASN A 507 -3.19 -4.45 12.39
N PRO A 508 -3.66 -4.28 13.63
CA PRO A 508 -3.93 -5.42 14.52
C PRO A 508 -5.07 -6.33 14.06
N ASP A 509 -6.06 -5.79 13.34
CA ASP A 509 -7.17 -6.62 12.83
C ASP A 509 -6.70 -7.47 11.64
N TYR A 510 -5.93 -6.88 10.73
CA TYR A 510 -5.35 -7.61 9.61
C TYR A 510 -4.36 -8.66 10.10
N PHE A 511 -3.51 -8.31 11.06
CA PHE A 511 -2.59 -9.25 11.69
C PHE A 511 -3.33 -10.44 12.31
N ARG A 512 -4.37 -10.20 13.13
CA ARG A 512 -5.16 -11.26 13.75
C ARG A 512 -5.80 -12.18 12.73
N ASP A 513 -6.44 -11.61 11.72
CA ASP A 513 -7.10 -12.37 10.67
C ASP A 513 -6.08 -13.15 9.81
N GLY A 514 -4.93 -12.51 9.51
CA GLY A 514 -3.81 -13.11 8.78
C GLY A 514 -3.19 -14.29 9.53
N VAL A 515 -2.98 -14.17 10.83
CA VAL A 515 -2.53 -15.30 11.67
C VAL A 515 -3.53 -16.47 11.61
N GLY A 516 -4.83 -16.17 11.61
CA GLY A 516 -5.86 -17.22 11.44
C GLY A 516 -5.75 -17.95 10.11
N TYR A 517 -5.44 -17.26 9.03
CA TYR A 517 -5.19 -17.90 7.72
C TYR A 517 -3.92 -18.73 7.71
N LEU A 518 -2.83 -18.23 8.31
CA LEU A 518 -1.56 -18.98 8.43
C LEU A 518 -1.75 -20.27 9.21
N GLN A 519 -2.43 -20.23 10.36
CA GLN A 519 -2.72 -21.41 11.17
C GLN A 519 -3.59 -22.44 10.43
N SER A 520 -4.59 -21.95 9.68
CA SER A 520 -5.46 -22.83 8.90
C SER A 520 -4.69 -23.54 7.79
N GLU A 521 -3.84 -22.80 7.07
CA GLU A 521 -3.04 -23.35 5.97
C GLU A 521 -1.96 -24.32 6.47
N GLU A 522 -1.29 -24.00 7.59
CA GLU A 522 -0.31 -24.89 8.20
C GLU A 522 -0.95 -26.23 8.62
N ASN A 523 -2.13 -26.18 9.24
CA ASN A 523 -2.87 -27.38 9.59
C ASN A 523 -3.26 -28.20 8.36
N GLU A 524 -3.58 -27.56 7.23
CA GLU A 524 -3.90 -28.24 5.98
C GLU A 524 -2.67 -28.93 5.40
N VAL A 525 -1.52 -28.24 5.38
CA VAL A 525 -0.24 -28.77 4.87
C VAL A 525 0.31 -29.91 5.73
N ASP A 526 0.17 -29.80 7.05
CA ASP A 526 0.65 -30.84 7.99
C ASP A 526 -0.34 -32.01 8.18
N SER A 527 -1.57 -31.89 7.63
CA SER A 527 -2.55 -32.98 7.70
C SER A 527 -2.17 -34.10 6.73
N PRO A 528 -2.08 -35.37 7.22
CA PRO A 528 -1.74 -36.49 6.34
C PRO A 528 -2.80 -36.65 5.26
N THR A 529 -2.36 -36.83 4.03
CA THR A 529 -3.24 -37.14 2.90
C THR A 529 -3.66 -38.61 2.89
N LEU A 530 -4.72 -38.92 2.16
CA LEU A 530 -5.16 -40.33 1.99
C LEU A 530 -4.04 -41.21 1.40
N PHE A 531 -3.13 -40.63 0.60
CA PHE A 531 -2.00 -41.35 0.00
C PHE A 531 -0.93 -41.71 1.04
N ASP A 532 -0.69 -40.85 2.04
CA ASP A 532 0.27 -41.13 3.12
C ASP A 532 -0.16 -42.36 3.95
N PHE A 533 -1.46 -42.62 4.04
CA PHE A 533 -2.00 -43.82 4.68
C PHE A 533 -1.90 -45.09 3.81
N LEU A 534 -1.79 -44.93 2.47
CA LEU A 534 -1.69 -46.04 1.55
C LEU A 534 -0.23 -46.56 1.42
N GLU A 535 0.77 -45.69 1.60
CA GLU A 535 2.18 -46.10 1.58
C GLU A 535 2.63 -46.82 2.85
N VAL A 536 1.91 -46.72 3.97
CA VAL A 536 2.22 -47.41 5.24
C VAL A 536 1.66 -48.84 5.26
N GLY A 537 0.92 -49.24 4.25
CA GLY A 537 0.25 -50.58 4.19
C GLY A 537 1.05 -51.69 3.49
N ASP A 538 2.24 -51.42 2.98
CA ASP A 538 3.09 -52.38 2.22
C ASP A 538 4.41 -52.76 2.93
N GLU A 539 4.47 -52.75 4.28
CA GLU A 539 5.56 -53.36 5.05
C GLU A 539 5.09 -54.65 5.76
#